data_144b3a2436b7a366c773bf65d20e4e9a
#
_entry.id   144b3a2436b7a366c773bf65d20e4e9a
#
_cell.length_a   1.000
_cell.length_b   1.000
_cell.length_c   1.000
_cell.angle_alpha   90.00
_cell.angle_beta   90.00
_cell.angle_gamma   90.00
#
_symmetry.space_group_name_H-M   'P 1'
#
loop_
_entity.id
_entity.type
_entity.pdbx_description
1 polymer ?
#
loop_
_entity_poly.entity_id
_entity_poly.type
_entity_poly.pdbx_seq_one_letter_code
_entity_poly.pdbx_strand_id
1 'polypeptide(L)'
;MTVEKELEIQKAKYINDRSYIALTVMAQNQQQKYIELLTQKDAEVANREMAEKLINEYLPSIEKILEVLATMQEESADFTDDLQKLYKAAVRLAHILRVRFGTLLDFLAGEEEDGAKVNALLGQTFYDFHNTVLEFNNLYALIVKGEGTYNLNLESIELIQNGMTYWEISDVLRMPCSVNSGDTYYWTDETQNLTLVVNFDEEGEACHVHCNQ
;
A
#
# COMPACT_ATOMS: atom_id res chain seq x y z
N MET A 1 4.66 -28.03 14.93
CA MET A 1 5.03 -27.17 13.79
C MET A 1 6.18 -27.86 13.08
N THR A 2 6.17 -27.96 11.76
CA THR A 2 7.26 -28.59 11.00
C THR A 2 8.44 -27.62 10.86
N VAL A 3 9.66 -28.14 10.66
CA VAL A 3 10.88 -27.32 10.44
C VAL A 3 10.71 -26.41 9.23
N GLU A 4 10.03 -26.88 8.18
CA GLU A 4 9.72 -26.10 6.97
C GLU A 4 8.84 -24.88 7.29
N LYS A 5 7.79 -25.06 8.10
CA LYS A 5 6.90 -23.97 8.52
C LYS A 5 7.61 -22.96 9.42
N GLU A 6 8.52 -23.40 10.27
CA GLU A 6 9.34 -22.48 11.08
C GLU A 6 10.26 -21.65 10.21
N LEU A 7 10.88 -22.22 9.21
CA LEU A 7 11.75 -21.51 8.27
C LEU A 7 10.96 -20.48 7.44
N GLU A 8 9.76 -20.85 6.97
CA GLU A 8 8.86 -19.95 6.26
C GLU A 8 8.49 -18.73 7.10
N ILE A 9 8.11 -18.96 8.37
CA ILE A 9 7.80 -17.88 9.32
C ILE A 9 9.02 -16.97 9.55
N GLN A 10 10.22 -17.52 9.69
CA GLN A 10 11.44 -16.74 9.87
C GLN A 10 11.74 -15.87 8.65
N LYS A 11 11.57 -16.39 7.44
CA LYS A 11 11.75 -15.63 6.20
C LYS A 11 10.70 -14.53 6.08
N ALA A 12 9.43 -14.80 6.39
CA ALA A 12 8.37 -13.79 6.39
C ALA A 12 8.68 -12.65 7.38
N LYS A 13 9.12 -12.97 8.60
CA LYS A 13 9.54 -11.97 9.59
C LYS A 13 10.74 -11.16 9.10
N TYR A 14 11.72 -11.79 8.47
CA TYR A 14 12.88 -11.09 7.92
C TYR A 14 12.46 -10.09 6.82
N ILE A 15 11.58 -10.48 5.89
CA ILE A 15 11.02 -9.58 4.88
C ILE A 15 10.29 -8.40 5.53
N ASN A 16 9.43 -8.68 6.52
CA ASN A 16 8.70 -7.65 7.25
C ASN A 16 9.63 -6.63 7.92
N ASP A 17 10.62 -7.11 8.67
CA ASP A 17 11.52 -6.27 9.46
C ASP A 17 12.49 -5.44 8.58
N ARG A 18 12.85 -5.95 7.41
CA ARG A 18 13.82 -5.30 6.51
C ARG A 18 13.19 -4.39 5.47
N SER A 19 11.90 -4.53 5.21
CA SER A 19 11.22 -3.75 4.17
C SER A 19 9.95 -3.08 4.65
N TYR A 20 8.94 -3.85 5.02
CA TYR A 20 7.59 -3.35 5.25
C TYR A 20 7.52 -2.28 6.34
N ILE A 21 8.09 -2.53 7.52
CA ILE A 21 8.09 -1.59 8.64
C ILE A 21 8.76 -0.28 8.23
N ALA A 22 9.95 -0.36 7.62
CA ALA A 22 10.69 0.83 7.20
C ALA A 22 9.95 1.63 6.13
N LEU A 23 9.36 0.96 5.14
CA LEU A 23 8.63 1.61 4.04
C LEU A 23 7.35 2.31 4.51
N THR A 24 6.56 1.67 5.38
CA THR A 24 5.32 2.26 5.92
C THR A 24 5.60 3.43 6.84
N VAL A 25 6.58 3.32 7.73
CA VAL A 25 7.02 4.44 8.59
C VAL A 25 7.57 5.60 7.76
N MET A 26 8.34 5.32 6.70
CA MET A 26 8.89 6.34 5.82
C MET A 26 7.79 7.10 5.07
N ALA A 27 6.76 6.41 4.57
CA ALA A 27 5.62 7.03 3.91
C ALA A 27 4.86 7.96 4.85
N GLN A 28 4.58 7.53 6.09
CA GLN A 28 3.94 8.34 7.13
C GLN A 28 4.78 9.55 7.52
N ASN A 29 6.06 9.35 7.79
CA ASN A 29 6.98 10.42 8.18
C ASN A 29 7.14 11.47 7.08
N GLN A 30 7.17 11.07 5.80
CA GLN A 30 7.24 11.99 4.69
C GLN A 30 6.02 12.92 4.67
N GLN A 31 4.82 12.36 4.76
CA GLN A 31 3.58 13.13 4.73
C GLN A 31 3.49 14.09 5.93
N GLN A 32 3.71 13.58 7.14
CA GLN A 32 3.66 14.39 8.35
C GLN A 32 4.69 15.52 8.31
N LYS A 33 5.93 15.21 7.92
CA LYS A 33 7.00 16.21 7.86
C LYS A 33 6.72 17.31 6.86
N TYR A 34 6.14 16.98 5.70
CA TYR A 34 5.78 17.99 4.71
C TYR A 34 4.67 18.93 5.23
N ILE A 35 3.66 18.41 5.91
CA ILE A 35 2.62 19.21 6.56
C ILE A 35 3.24 20.14 7.63
N GLU A 36 4.13 19.64 8.47
CA GLU A 36 4.83 20.43 9.49
C GLU A 36 5.63 21.58 8.85
N LEU A 37 6.35 21.33 7.77
CA LEU A 37 7.12 22.35 7.06
C LEU A 37 6.22 23.44 6.49
N LEU A 38 5.12 23.07 5.84
CA LEU A 38 4.16 24.02 5.27
C LEU A 38 3.44 24.90 6.34
N THR A 39 3.28 24.37 7.56
CA THR A 39 2.66 25.13 8.67
C THR A 39 3.64 26.09 9.36
N GLN A 40 4.94 25.85 9.29
CA GLN A 40 5.97 26.62 10.01
C GLN A 40 6.76 27.59 9.13
N LYS A 41 6.77 27.40 7.82
CA LYS A 41 7.60 28.11 6.85
C LYS A 41 6.77 28.53 5.65
N ASP A 42 7.32 29.45 4.86
CA ASP A 42 6.76 29.69 3.54
C ASP A 42 6.93 28.46 2.62
N ALA A 43 6.08 28.38 1.59
CA ALA A 43 6.01 27.20 0.74
C ALA A 43 7.33 26.90 0.00
N GLU A 44 8.07 27.94 -0.42
CA GLU A 44 9.33 27.78 -1.14
C GLU A 44 10.41 27.12 -0.25
N VAL A 45 10.53 27.60 1.00
CA VAL A 45 11.47 27.03 1.97
C VAL A 45 11.05 25.61 2.35
N ALA A 46 9.75 25.37 2.57
CA ALA A 46 9.21 24.04 2.89
C ALA A 46 9.49 23.04 1.76
N ASN A 47 9.27 23.45 0.50
CA ASN A 47 9.52 22.62 -0.67
C ASN A 47 11.01 22.24 -0.80
N ARG A 48 11.92 23.22 -0.62
CA ARG A 48 13.36 22.96 -0.69
C ARG A 48 13.82 21.99 0.40
N GLU A 49 13.40 22.21 1.65
CA GLU A 49 13.78 21.31 2.75
C GLU A 49 13.22 19.89 2.57
N MET A 50 12.02 19.77 2.01
CA MET A 50 11.47 18.45 1.68
C MET A 50 12.25 17.78 0.54
N ALA A 51 12.61 18.52 -0.51
CA ALA A 51 13.43 17.99 -1.60
C ALA A 51 14.80 17.50 -1.09
N GLU A 52 15.48 18.27 -0.24
CA GLU A 52 16.73 17.87 0.40
C GLU A 52 16.57 16.58 1.22
N LYS A 53 15.44 16.43 1.94
CA LYS A 53 15.13 15.23 2.72
C LYS A 53 14.86 14.01 1.84
N LEU A 54 14.15 14.19 0.74
CA LEU A 54 13.93 13.13 -0.25
C LEU A 54 15.26 12.63 -0.84
N ILE A 55 16.15 13.53 -1.22
CA ILE A 55 17.46 13.20 -1.82
C ILE A 55 18.38 12.51 -0.82
N ASN A 56 18.48 13.04 0.41
CA ASN A 56 19.53 12.65 1.34
C ASN A 56 19.12 11.50 2.28
N GLU A 57 17.81 11.29 2.49
CA GLU A 57 17.35 10.30 3.45
C GLU A 57 16.42 9.23 2.83
N TYR A 58 15.31 9.66 2.19
CA TYR A 58 14.25 8.71 1.82
C TYR A 58 14.60 7.86 0.60
N LEU A 59 15.02 8.46 -0.52
CA LEU A 59 15.39 7.72 -1.72
C LEU A 59 16.57 6.78 -1.48
N PRO A 60 17.69 7.21 -0.83
CA PRO A 60 18.79 6.29 -0.50
C PRO A 60 18.36 5.14 0.41
N SER A 61 17.41 5.37 1.32
CA SER A 61 16.88 4.32 2.20
C SER A 61 16.08 3.28 1.43
N ILE A 62 15.26 3.71 0.46
CA ILE A 62 14.52 2.80 -0.43
C ILE A 62 15.47 1.97 -1.28
N GLU A 63 16.53 2.56 -1.84
CA GLU A 63 17.53 1.82 -2.62
C GLU A 63 18.20 0.73 -1.77
N LYS A 64 18.56 1.02 -0.51
CA LYS A 64 19.11 0.00 0.40
C LYS A 64 18.12 -1.13 0.68
N ILE A 65 16.82 -0.83 0.82
CA ILE A 65 15.79 -1.85 0.99
C ILE A 65 15.70 -2.72 -0.27
N LEU A 66 15.71 -2.12 -1.46
CA LEU A 66 15.70 -2.85 -2.73
C LEU A 66 16.95 -3.74 -2.89
N GLU A 67 18.14 -3.25 -2.48
CA GLU A 67 19.36 -4.06 -2.46
C GLU A 67 19.22 -5.29 -1.53
N VAL A 68 18.67 -5.11 -0.33
CA VAL A 68 18.42 -6.23 0.61
C VAL A 68 17.43 -7.23 0.01
N LEU A 69 16.34 -6.75 -0.59
CA LEU A 69 15.35 -7.63 -1.23
C LEU A 69 15.94 -8.35 -2.45
N ALA A 70 16.83 -7.70 -3.22
CA ALA A 70 17.50 -8.31 -4.36
C ALA A 70 18.40 -9.50 -3.95
N THR A 71 19.01 -9.48 -2.76
CA THR A 71 19.78 -10.64 -2.26
C THR A 71 18.94 -11.89 -2.05
N MET A 72 17.62 -11.75 -1.89
CA MET A 72 16.68 -12.86 -1.72
C MET A 72 16.08 -13.35 -3.04
N GLN A 73 16.39 -12.72 -4.16
CA GLN A 73 15.74 -13.01 -5.44
C GLN A 73 15.99 -14.45 -5.91
N GLU A 74 17.20 -14.96 -5.78
CA GLU A 74 17.55 -16.34 -6.18
C GLU A 74 16.85 -17.35 -5.27
N GLU A 75 16.82 -17.10 -3.96
CA GLU A 75 16.16 -17.96 -2.99
C GLU A 75 14.63 -17.94 -3.13
N SER A 76 14.06 -16.86 -3.68
CA SER A 76 12.60 -16.69 -3.79
C SER A 76 11.95 -17.71 -4.74
N ALA A 77 12.72 -18.34 -5.61
CA ALA A 77 12.25 -19.42 -6.49
C ALA A 77 11.81 -20.67 -5.70
N ASP A 78 12.40 -20.90 -4.53
CA ASP A 78 12.11 -22.03 -3.64
C ASP A 78 11.12 -21.68 -2.51
N PHE A 79 10.53 -20.47 -2.56
CA PHE A 79 9.54 -20.05 -1.57
C PHE A 79 8.20 -20.77 -1.83
N THR A 80 7.42 -20.98 -0.76
CA THR A 80 6.00 -21.32 -0.88
C THR A 80 5.25 -20.19 -1.61
N ASP A 81 4.10 -20.52 -2.18
CA ASP A 81 3.31 -19.53 -2.95
C ASP A 81 3.00 -18.27 -2.15
N ASP A 82 2.63 -18.43 -0.88
CA ASP A 82 2.29 -17.28 -0.02
C ASP A 82 3.52 -16.47 0.35
N LEU A 83 4.65 -17.10 0.66
CA LEU A 83 5.91 -16.41 0.94
C LEU A 83 6.44 -15.70 -0.31
N GLN A 84 6.26 -16.29 -1.51
CA GLN A 84 6.64 -15.65 -2.76
C GLN A 84 5.78 -14.42 -3.06
N LYS A 85 4.45 -14.48 -2.80
CA LYS A 85 3.55 -13.33 -2.90
C LYS A 85 3.95 -12.24 -1.91
N LEU A 86 4.24 -12.59 -0.66
CA LEU A 86 4.71 -11.65 0.37
C LEU A 86 5.99 -10.93 -0.06
N TYR A 87 6.97 -11.68 -0.56
CA TYR A 87 8.21 -11.13 -1.10
C TYR A 87 7.95 -10.15 -2.26
N LYS A 88 7.11 -10.54 -3.23
CA LYS A 88 6.73 -9.68 -4.35
C LYS A 88 6.00 -8.41 -3.89
N ALA A 89 5.14 -8.51 -2.87
CA ALA A 89 4.47 -7.35 -2.28
C ALA A 89 5.46 -6.38 -1.63
N ALA A 90 6.48 -6.89 -0.91
CA ALA A 90 7.55 -6.07 -0.35
C ALA A 90 8.35 -5.32 -1.43
N VAL A 91 8.75 -6.01 -2.49
CA VAL A 91 9.45 -5.40 -3.64
C VAL A 91 8.57 -4.34 -4.31
N ARG A 92 7.28 -4.63 -4.50
CA ARG A 92 6.30 -3.70 -5.08
C ARG A 92 6.14 -2.45 -4.22
N LEU A 93 6.03 -2.57 -2.89
CA LEU A 93 5.96 -1.42 -1.98
C LEU A 93 7.18 -0.49 -2.14
N ALA A 94 8.39 -1.05 -2.19
CA ALA A 94 9.60 -0.26 -2.37
C ALA A 94 9.61 0.49 -3.71
N HIS A 95 9.22 -0.17 -4.80
CA HIS A 95 9.14 0.47 -6.12
C HIS A 95 8.06 1.55 -6.18
N ILE A 96 6.89 1.33 -5.59
CA ILE A 96 5.82 2.35 -5.53
C ILE A 96 6.31 3.59 -4.79
N LEU A 97 6.94 3.44 -3.63
CA LEU A 97 7.48 4.59 -2.87
C LEU A 97 8.63 5.28 -3.60
N ARG A 98 9.49 4.54 -4.28
CA ARG A 98 10.54 5.11 -5.11
C ARG A 98 9.96 6.02 -6.21
N VAL A 99 8.94 5.54 -6.93
CA VAL A 99 8.25 6.33 -7.97
C VAL A 99 7.58 7.54 -7.34
N ARG A 100 6.83 7.35 -6.24
CA ARG A 100 6.13 8.43 -5.55
C ARG A 100 7.07 9.53 -5.08
N PHE A 101 8.18 9.16 -4.42
CA PHE A 101 9.14 10.13 -3.89
C PHE A 101 9.97 10.80 -5.00
N GLY A 102 10.29 10.07 -6.08
CA GLY A 102 10.91 10.66 -7.27
C GLY A 102 10.00 11.71 -7.92
N THR A 103 8.73 11.37 -8.16
CA THR A 103 7.75 12.31 -8.73
C THR A 103 7.55 13.55 -7.85
N LEU A 104 7.48 13.36 -6.53
CA LEU A 104 7.38 14.48 -5.60
C LEU A 104 8.64 15.36 -5.65
N LEU A 105 9.83 14.75 -5.71
CA LEU A 105 11.09 15.47 -5.82
C LEU A 105 11.15 16.30 -7.10
N ASP A 106 10.84 15.73 -8.26
CA ASP A 106 10.85 16.42 -9.55
C ASP A 106 9.92 17.64 -9.53
N PHE A 107 8.74 17.51 -8.92
CA PHE A 107 7.80 18.61 -8.72
C PHE A 107 8.34 19.69 -7.78
N LEU A 108 8.91 19.31 -6.63
CA LEU A 108 9.44 20.25 -5.64
C LEU A 108 10.70 20.97 -6.14
N ALA A 109 11.47 20.33 -7.01
CA ALA A 109 12.64 20.92 -7.67
C ALA A 109 12.28 21.83 -8.87
N GLY A 110 11.00 21.84 -9.29
CA GLY A 110 10.55 22.60 -10.46
C GLY A 110 10.94 21.95 -11.81
N GLU A 111 11.31 20.68 -11.82
CA GLU A 111 11.66 19.95 -13.04
C GLU A 111 10.41 19.45 -13.79
N GLU A 112 9.29 19.26 -13.09
CA GLU A 112 7.98 18.94 -13.67
C GLU A 112 7.00 20.07 -13.35
N GLU A 113 6.53 20.77 -14.39
CA GLU A 113 5.61 21.93 -14.29
C GLU A 113 4.13 21.53 -14.42
N ASP A 114 3.83 20.32 -14.94
CA ASP A 114 2.45 19.84 -15.08
C ASP A 114 1.89 19.30 -13.76
N GLY A 115 1.35 20.19 -12.95
CA GLY A 115 0.77 19.85 -11.65
C GLY A 115 -0.40 18.86 -11.74
N ALA A 116 -1.18 18.83 -12.84
CA ALA A 116 -2.28 17.89 -13.00
C ALA A 116 -1.75 16.46 -13.20
N LYS A 117 -0.71 16.30 -14.03
CA LYS A 117 -0.01 15.03 -14.23
C LYS A 117 0.63 14.50 -12.94
N VAL A 118 1.29 15.40 -12.20
CA VAL A 118 1.90 15.06 -10.90
C VAL A 118 0.84 14.58 -9.91
N ASN A 119 -0.26 15.32 -9.77
CA ASN A 119 -1.35 14.94 -8.87
C ASN A 119 -1.98 13.60 -9.25
N ALA A 120 -2.20 13.33 -10.54
CA ALA A 120 -2.71 12.06 -11.00
C ALA A 120 -1.77 10.90 -10.65
N LEU A 121 -0.45 11.06 -10.87
CA LEU A 121 0.54 10.02 -10.56
C LEU A 121 0.70 9.83 -9.03
N LEU A 122 0.69 10.90 -8.24
CA LEU A 122 0.74 10.82 -6.78
C LEU A 122 -0.53 10.15 -6.22
N GLY A 123 -1.70 10.41 -6.80
CA GLY A 123 -2.95 9.73 -6.44
C GLY A 123 -2.89 8.24 -6.76
N GLN A 124 -2.46 7.86 -7.98
CA GLN A 124 -2.33 6.47 -8.39
C GLN A 124 -1.31 5.71 -7.51
N THR A 125 -0.15 6.29 -7.24
CA THR A 125 0.85 5.64 -6.39
C THR A 125 0.40 5.51 -4.94
N PHE A 126 -0.43 6.42 -4.43
CA PHE A 126 -1.04 6.30 -3.11
C PHE A 126 -2.02 5.13 -3.06
N TYR A 127 -2.89 5.01 -4.07
CA TYR A 127 -3.83 3.90 -4.22
C TYR A 127 -3.09 2.56 -4.29
N ASP A 128 -2.07 2.45 -5.15
CA ASP A 128 -1.28 1.22 -5.29
C ASP A 128 -0.53 0.87 -4.01
N PHE A 129 -0.01 1.86 -3.29
CA PHE A 129 0.66 1.67 -2.00
C PHE A 129 -0.28 1.11 -0.96
N HIS A 130 -1.44 1.75 -0.77
CA HIS A 130 -2.45 1.33 0.20
C HIS A 130 -2.90 -0.12 -0.04
N ASN A 131 -3.27 -0.44 -1.28
CA ASN A 131 -3.69 -1.79 -1.65
C ASN A 131 -2.60 -2.84 -1.41
N THR A 132 -1.35 -2.51 -1.73
CA THR A 132 -0.22 -3.43 -1.50
C THR A 132 0.07 -3.60 -0.01
N VAL A 133 -0.17 -2.57 0.83
CA VAL A 133 -0.10 -2.67 2.30
C VAL A 133 -1.14 -3.65 2.84
N LEU A 134 -2.38 -3.58 2.37
CA LEU A 134 -3.45 -4.50 2.76
C LEU A 134 -3.11 -5.95 2.36
N GLU A 135 -2.65 -6.15 1.13
CA GLU A 135 -2.20 -7.45 0.64
C GLU A 135 -1.03 -8.00 1.47
N PHE A 136 -0.01 -7.20 1.73
CA PHE A 136 1.15 -7.60 2.55
C PHE A 136 0.72 -8.05 3.95
N ASN A 137 -0.12 -7.25 4.62
CA ASN A 137 -0.60 -7.56 5.96
C ASN A 137 -1.38 -8.87 6.01
N ASN A 138 -2.23 -9.12 5.02
CA ASN A 138 -2.99 -10.36 4.94
C ASN A 138 -2.07 -11.58 4.76
N LEU A 139 -1.15 -11.52 3.80
CA LEU A 139 -0.19 -12.59 3.55
C LEU A 139 0.73 -12.85 4.74
N TYR A 140 1.23 -11.79 5.38
CA TYR A 140 2.07 -11.91 6.58
C TYR A 140 1.33 -12.60 7.72
N ALA A 141 0.08 -12.20 7.98
CA ALA A 141 -0.74 -12.83 9.01
C ALA A 141 -1.04 -14.30 8.69
N LEU A 142 -1.36 -14.60 7.42
CA LEU A 142 -1.60 -15.98 6.95
C LEU A 142 -0.38 -16.87 7.20
N ILE A 143 0.82 -16.41 6.87
CA ILE A 143 2.05 -17.17 7.08
C ILE A 143 2.38 -17.34 8.56
N VAL A 144 2.31 -16.26 9.35
CA VAL A 144 2.80 -16.23 10.75
C VAL A 144 1.78 -16.74 11.74
N LYS A 145 0.48 -16.45 11.52
CA LYS A 145 -0.62 -16.80 12.44
C LYS A 145 -1.47 -17.97 11.95
N GLY A 146 -1.43 -18.27 10.66
CA GLY A 146 -2.26 -19.30 10.02
C GLY A 146 -3.65 -18.81 9.60
N GLU A 147 -3.93 -17.54 9.74
CA GLU A 147 -5.18 -16.90 9.32
C GLU A 147 -4.90 -15.51 8.72
N GLY A 148 -5.60 -15.18 7.64
CA GLY A 148 -5.52 -13.87 7.00
C GLY A 148 -6.19 -12.76 7.82
N THR A 149 -6.01 -11.53 7.37
CA THR A 149 -6.62 -10.33 8.00
C THR A 149 -7.82 -9.80 7.23
N TYR A 150 -8.11 -10.33 6.05
CA TYR A 150 -9.27 -9.91 5.27
C TYR A 150 -10.55 -10.17 6.05
N ASN A 151 -11.44 -9.20 6.01
CA ASN A 151 -12.63 -9.15 6.85
C ASN A 151 -13.90 -8.97 6.00
N LEU A 152 -13.98 -9.64 4.85
CA LEU A 152 -15.20 -9.64 4.04
C LEU A 152 -16.15 -10.69 4.58
N ASN A 153 -17.10 -10.25 5.40
CA ASN A 153 -18.18 -11.06 5.98
C ASN A 153 -19.44 -10.18 6.16
N LEU A 154 -20.56 -10.79 6.50
CA LEU A 154 -21.83 -10.06 6.62
C LEU A 154 -21.79 -8.94 7.66
N GLU A 155 -21.11 -9.15 8.80
CA GLU A 155 -21.00 -8.16 9.87
C GLU A 155 -20.19 -6.93 9.40
N SER A 156 -19.10 -7.13 8.67
CA SER A 156 -18.31 -6.03 8.12
C SER A 156 -19.04 -5.29 7.00
N ILE A 157 -19.81 -6.02 6.18
CA ILE A 157 -20.62 -5.42 5.09
C ILE A 157 -21.72 -4.52 5.66
N GLU A 158 -22.34 -4.88 6.78
CA GLU A 158 -23.34 -4.05 7.46
C GLU A 158 -22.79 -2.69 7.94
N LEU A 159 -21.48 -2.57 8.11
CA LEU A 159 -20.81 -1.32 8.46
C LEU A 159 -20.61 -0.39 7.25
N ILE A 160 -20.71 -0.93 6.03
CA ILE A 160 -20.51 -0.16 4.80
C ILE A 160 -21.78 0.64 4.49
N GLN A 161 -21.63 1.96 4.34
CA GLN A 161 -22.74 2.88 4.11
C GLN A 161 -22.48 3.77 2.89
N ASN A 162 -23.55 4.30 2.31
CA ASN A 162 -23.46 5.35 1.31
C ASN A 162 -22.73 6.57 1.92
N GLY A 163 -21.93 7.26 1.11
CA GLY A 163 -21.07 8.36 1.51
C GLY A 163 -19.66 7.93 1.98
N MET A 164 -19.40 6.62 2.15
CA MET A 164 -18.02 6.15 2.42
C MET A 164 -17.17 6.18 1.17
N THR A 165 -15.92 6.58 1.35
CA THR A 165 -14.89 6.53 0.29
C THR A 165 -14.35 5.11 0.10
N TYR A 166 -13.68 4.87 -1.03
CA TYR A 166 -12.97 3.61 -1.29
C TYR A 166 -12.03 3.22 -0.13
N TRP A 167 -11.32 4.20 0.43
CA TRP A 167 -10.34 3.98 1.50
C TRP A 167 -11.00 3.48 2.78
N GLU A 168 -12.09 4.12 3.20
CA GLU A 168 -12.86 3.73 4.39
C GLU A 168 -13.43 2.33 4.25
N ILE A 169 -13.96 1.99 3.06
CA ILE A 169 -14.48 0.64 2.78
C ILE A 169 -13.34 -0.39 2.83
N SER A 170 -12.22 -0.13 2.15
CA SER A 170 -11.08 -1.03 2.12
C SER A 170 -10.46 -1.23 3.52
N ASP A 171 -10.47 -0.20 4.36
CA ASP A 171 -10.00 -0.29 5.75
C ASP A 171 -10.94 -1.14 6.63
N VAL A 172 -12.26 -1.01 6.48
CA VAL A 172 -13.23 -1.86 7.17
C VAL A 172 -13.06 -3.32 6.78
N LEU A 173 -12.93 -3.59 5.48
CA LEU A 173 -12.76 -4.94 4.93
C LEU A 173 -11.33 -5.46 5.07
N ARG A 174 -10.35 -4.59 5.34
CA ARG A 174 -8.92 -4.90 5.39
C ARG A 174 -8.40 -5.58 4.13
N MET A 175 -9.01 -5.28 2.99
CA MET A 175 -8.62 -5.84 1.70
C MET A 175 -8.86 -4.83 0.58
N PRO A 176 -8.01 -4.85 -0.48
CA PRO A 176 -8.26 -4.09 -1.69
C PRO A 176 -9.47 -4.66 -2.44
N CYS A 177 -10.07 -3.88 -3.33
CA CYS A 177 -11.07 -4.43 -4.24
C CYS A 177 -10.44 -5.51 -5.14
N SER A 178 -11.21 -6.53 -5.45
CA SER A 178 -10.77 -7.63 -6.33
C SER A 178 -10.67 -7.18 -7.78
N VAL A 179 -11.63 -6.36 -8.21
CA VAL A 179 -11.69 -5.79 -9.57
C VAL A 179 -12.54 -4.51 -9.54
N ASN A 180 -12.29 -3.60 -10.47
CA ASN A 180 -13.17 -2.45 -10.72
C ASN A 180 -13.50 -2.33 -12.21
N SER A 181 -14.67 -1.78 -12.51
CA SER A 181 -15.16 -1.50 -13.85
C SER A 181 -15.85 -0.12 -13.86
N GLY A 182 -15.12 0.89 -14.32
CA GLY A 182 -15.55 2.28 -14.17
C GLY A 182 -15.68 2.64 -12.70
N ASP A 183 -16.86 3.15 -12.31
CA ASP A 183 -17.15 3.58 -10.96
C ASP A 183 -17.70 2.45 -10.07
N THR A 184 -17.72 1.20 -10.57
CA THR A 184 -18.18 0.03 -9.83
C THR A 184 -17.01 -0.81 -9.36
N TYR A 185 -16.96 -1.08 -8.06
CA TYR A 185 -15.89 -1.82 -7.39
C TYR A 185 -16.44 -3.09 -6.75
N TYR A 186 -15.65 -4.16 -6.80
CA TYR A 186 -16.03 -5.50 -6.33
C TYR A 186 -15.02 -5.98 -5.31
N TRP A 187 -15.48 -6.40 -4.13
CA TRP A 187 -14.72 -7.14 -3.14
C TRP A 187 -15.29 -8.56 -3.08
N THR A 188 -14.47 -9.55 -3.40
CA THR A 188 -14.92 -10.94 -3.52
C THR A 188 -14.13 -11.85 -2.60
N ASP A 189 -14.82 -12.68 -1.83
CA ASP A 189 -14.28 -13.82 -1.11
C ASP A 189 -14.87 -15.10 -1.72
N GLU A 190 -14.08 -15.80 -2.54
CA GLU A 190 -14.51 -17.02 -3.20
C GLU A 190 -14.77 -18.17 -2.19
N THR A 191 -14.09 -18.13 -1.03
CA THR A 191 -14.23 -19.19 -0.01
C THR A 191 -15.59 -19.12 0.69
N GLN A 192 -16.14 -17.93 0.85
CA GLN A 192 -17.45 -17.69 1.44
C GLN A 192 -18.55 -17.47 0.39
N ASN A 193 -18.20 -17.49 -0.90
CA ASN A 193 -19.09 -17.15 -2.00
C ASN A 193 -19.78 -15.79 -1.80
N LEU A 194 -19.01 -14.80 -1.35
CA LEU A 194 -19.50 -13.49 -0.97
C LEU A 194 -18.89 -12.43 -1.89
N THR A 195 -19.73 -11.56 -2.43
CA THR A 195 -19.29 -10.41 -3.25
C THR A 195 -20.01 -9.15 -2.83
N LEU A 196 -19.25 -8.18 -2.32
CA LEU A 196 -19.69 -6.82 -2.11
C LEU A 196 -19.50 -6.03 -3.40
N VAL A 197 -20.52 -5.31 -3.82
CA VAL A 197 -20.50 -4.42 -4.99
C VAL A 197 -20.84 -3.02 -4.52
N VAL A 198 -19.96 -2.06 -4.86
CA VAL A 198 -20.13 -0.65 -4.52
C VAL A 198 -19.97 0.21 -5.77
N ASN A 199 -20.94 1.08 -6.00
CA ASN A 199 -20.84 2.13 -7.01
C ASN A 199 -20.43 3.44 -6.31
N PHE A 200 -19.50 4.16 -6.91
CA PHE A 200 -19.05 5.48 -6.46
C PHE A 200 -19.59 6.56 -7.38
N ASP A 201 -19.88 7.73 -6.83
CA ASP A 201 -20.27 8.91 -7.58
C ASP A 201 -19.05 9.72 -8.07
N GLU A 202 -19.29 10.90 -8.64
CA GLU A 202 -18.24 11.78 -9.18
C GLU A 202 -17.33 12.35 -8.07
N GLU A 203 -17.81 12.45 -6.84
CA GLU A 203 -17.07 12.85 -5.64
C GLU A 203 -16.22 11.72 -5.06
N GLY A 204 -16.39 10.48 -5.55
CA GLY A 204 -15.70 9.29 -5.07
C GLY A 204 -16.29 8.72 -3.78
N GLU A 205 -17.57 9.01 -3.52
CA GLU A 205 -18.34 8.50 -2.39
C GLU A 205 -19.28 7.37 -2.83
N ALA A 206 -19.44 6.35 -1.99
CA ALA A 206 -20.33 5.22 -2.24
C ALA A 206 -21.79 5.71 -2.33
N CYS A 207 -22.41 5.52 -3.49
CA CYS A 207 -23.80 5.92 -3.73
C CYS A 207 -24.75 4.71 -3.80
N HIS A 208 -24.22 3.51 -4.03
CA HIS A 208 -24.99 2.28 -4.02
C HIS A 208 -24.14 1.10 -3.53
N VAL A 209 -24.62 0.42 -2.49
CA VAL A 209 -23.94 -0.72 -1.85
C VAL A 209 -24.88 -1.92 -1.87
N HIS A 210 -24.44 -3.06 -2.40
CA HIS A 210 -25.18 -4.30 -2.31
C HIS A 210 -24.25 -5.52 -2.20
N CYS A 211 -24.75 -6.59 -1.63
CA CYS A 211 -24.01 -7.83 -1.45
C CYS A 211 -24.75 -8.98 -2.18
N ASN A 212 -23.98 -9.76 -2.91
CA ASN A 212 -24.41 -11.01 -3.53
C ASN A 212 -23.85 -12.20 -2.73
N GLN A 213 -24.69 -13.21 -2.50
CA GLN A 213 -24.33 -14.49 -1.88
C GLN A 213 -24.51 -15.63 -2.87
#